data_d6a45ee382c51ff4fb3ecbef6bf15916
#
_entry.id   d6a45ee382c51ff4fb3ecbef6bf15916
#
_cell.length_a   1.000
_cell.length_b   1.000
_cell.length_c   1.000
_cell.angle_alpha   90.00
_cell.angle_beta   90.00
_cell.angle_gamma   90.00
#
_symmetry.space_group_name_H-M   'P 1'
#
loop_
_entity.id
_entity.type
_entity.pdbx_description
1 polymer ?
#
loop_
_entity_poly.entity_id
_entity_poly.type
_entity_poly.pdbx_seq_one_letter_code
_entity_poly.pdbx_strand_id
1 'polypeptide(L)'
;LQCGLCATVCPEDAIAYQPRLDLTDTALSQRVLNEEEPFACIECGALFGVKSTIEKITEKLTGHAMFADGDKLKMIQMCDNCRVNAQFHSEDNPFQGGERPRTRTTEDYLSKRRDH
;
A
#
# COMPACT_ATOMS: atom_id res chain seq x y z
N LEU A 1 -14.38 -20.98 15.08
CA LEU A 1 -14.28 -20.72 16.53
C LEU A 1 -15.09 -19.46 16.85
N GLN A 2 -16.11 -19.59 17.68
CA GLN A 2 -17.01 -18.49 18.06
C GLN A 2 -16.48 -17.75 19.30
N CYS A 3 -15.23 -17.28 19.25
CA CYS A 3 -14.60 -16.66 20.42
C CYS A 3 -14.96 -15.17 20.60
N GLY A 4 -15.66 -14.53 19.63
CA GLY A 4 -16.05 -13.12 19.70
C GLY A 4 -14.92 -12.11 19.48
N LEU A 5 -13.69 -12.56 19.22
CA LEU A 5 -12.53 -11.69 19.04
C LEU A 5 -12.70 -10.72 17.86
N CYS A 6 -13.35 -11.17 16.79
CA CYS A 6 -13.58 -10.33 15.59
C CYS A 6 -14.37 -9.06 15.92
N ALA A 7 -15.39 -9.15 16.76
CA ALA A 7 -16.16 -7.98 17.19
C ALA A 7 -15.35 -7.06 18.11
N THR A 8 -14.54 -7.63 18.99
CA THR A 8 -13.72 -6.87 19.95
C THR A 8 -12.63 -6.03 19.28
N VAL A 9 -12.04 -6.54 18.20
CA VAL A 9 -10.92 -5.85 17.49
C VAL A 9 -11.37 -5.02 16.29
N CYS A 10 -12.67 -5.01 15.98
CA CYS A 10 -13.18 -4.24 14.84
C CYS A 10 -13.17 -2.75 15.15
N PRO A 11 -12.36 -1.90 14.46
CA PRO A 11 -12.27 -0.47 14.74
C PRO A 11 -13.56 0.29 14.34
N GLU A 12 -14.33 -0.25 13.39
CA GLU A 12 -15.55 0.35 12.89
C GLU A 12 -16.82 -0.12 13.60
N ASP A 13 -16.68 -1.01 14.59
CA ASP A 13 -17.81 -1.63 15.31
C ASP A 13 -18.88 -2.23 14.37
N ALA A 14 -18.42 -2.71 13.20
CA ALA A 14 -19.27 -3.21 12.13
C ALA A 14 -19.68 -4.68 12.30
N ILE A 15 -19.10 -5.39 13.28
CA ILE A 15 -19.29 -6.80 13.49
C ILE A 15 -20.11 -7.02 14.76
N ALA A 16 -21.33 -7.51 14.59
CA ALA A 16 -22.15 -7.99 15.66
C ALA A 16 -22.30 -9.52 15.56
N TYR A 17 -22.27 -10.21 16.67
CA TYR A 17 -22.52 -11.63 16.72
C TYR A 17 -23.75 -11.94 17.57
N GLN A 18 -24.49 -12.93 17.09
CA GLN A 18 -25.66 -13.46 17.83
C GLN A 18 -25.36 -14.90 18.20
N PRO A 19 -25.53 -15.27 19.50
CA PRO A 19 -25.37 -16.65 19.91
C PRO A 19 -26.47 -17.50 19.29
N ARG A 20 -26.07 -18.39 18.40
CA ARG A 20 -26.97 -19.36 17.76
C ARG A 20 -26.27 -20.71 17.69
N LEU A 21 -27.02 -21.75 17.98
CA LEU A 21 -26.57 -23.13 17.80
C LEU A 21 -27.05 -23.62 16.43
N ASP A 22 -26.13 -23.98 15.58
CA ASP A 22 -26.42 -24.60 14.29
C ASP A 22 -26.08 -26.08 14.36
N LEU A 23 -27.10 -26.91 14.22
CA LEU A 23 -27.00 -28.38 14.24
C LEU A 23 -27.11 -28.99 12.84
N THR A 24 -27.00 -28.19 11.80
CA THR A 24 -27.02 -28.67 10.40
C THR A 24 -25.69 -29.28 10.01
N ASP A 25 -25.69 -30.16 9.02
CA ASP A 25 -24.48 -30.79 8.48
C ASP A 25 -23.50 -29.77 7.86
N THR A 26 -23.99 -28.55 7.55
CA THR A 26 -23.20 -27.46 7.00
C THR A 26 -22.48 -26.60 8.06
N ALA A 27 -22.74 -26.82 9.36
CA ALA A 27 -22.17 -26.01 10.43
C ALA A 27 -20.64 -26.03 10.48
N LEU A 28 -20.01 -27.14 10.06
CA LEU A 28 -18.57 -27.32 10.04
C LEU A 28 -17.96 -27.15 8.63
N SER A 29 -18.77 -26.90 7.62
CA SER A 29 -18.29 -26.69 6.26
C SER A 29 -18.00 -25.22 6.01
N GLN A 30 -16.92 -24.96 5.25
CA GLN A 30 -16.61 -23.63 4.78
C GLN A 30 -17.58 -23.21 3.68
N ARG A 31 -18.12 -22.01 3.78
CA ARG A 31 -18.98 -21.41 2.77
C ARG A 31 -18.30 -20.17 2.18
N VAL A 32 -18.21 -20.10 0.87
CA VAL A 32 -17.75 -18.90 0.18
C VAL A 32 -18.82 -17.82 0.35
N LEU A 33 -18.45 -16.70 0.96
CA LEU A 33 -19.33 -15.54 1.17
C LEU A 33 -19.15 -14.48 0.08
N ASN A 34 -17.94 -14.35 -0.44
CA ASN A 34 -17.62 -13.42 -1.51
C ASN A 34 -16.55 -14.05 -2.41
N GLU A 35 -16.70 -13.86 -3.70
CA GLU A 35 -15.74 -14.29 -4.72
C GLU A 35 -15.51 -13.13 -5.68
N GLU A 36 -14.25 -12.72 -5.81
CA GLU A 36 -13.85 -11.58 -6.60
C GLU A 36 -12.77 -11.95 -7.61
N GLU A 37 -12.77 -11.28 -8.75
CA GLU A 37 -11.76 -11.47 -9.77
C GLU A 37 -10.42 -10.84 -9.35
N PRO A 38 -9.31 -11.58 -9.43
CA PRO A 38 -7.99 -11.01 -9.11
C PRO A 38 -7.54 -10.04 -10.20
N PHE A 39 -6.75 -9.04 -9.80
CA PHE A 39 -6.13 -8.09 -10.70
C PHE A 39 -4.69 -8.52 -11.03
N ALA A 40 -4.34 -8.50 -12.32
CA ALA A 40 -2.99 -8.79 -12.78
C ALA A 40 -2.15 -7.51 -12.85
N CYS A 41 -0.91 -7.57 -12.37
CA CYS A 41 0.05 -6.48 -12.48
C CYS A 41 0.27 -6.10 -13.96
N ILE A 42 0.24 -4.81 -14.26
CA ILE A 42 0.43 -4.30 -15.63
C ILE A 42 1.84 -4.54 -16.18
N GLU A 43 2.84 -4.75 -15.32
CA GLU A 43 4.24 -4.95 -15.71
C GLU A 43 4.61 -6.45 -15.81
N CYS A 44 4.41 -7.21 -14.73
CA CYS A 44 4.85 -8.60 -14.66
C CYS A 44 3.72 -9.63 -14.80
N GLY A 45 2.45 -9.20 -14.81
CA GLY A 45 1.30 -10.10 -14.89
C GLY A 45 1.00 -10.90 -13.63
N ALA A 46 1.74 -10.71 -12.53
CA ALA A 46 1.48 -11.37 -11.27
C ALA A 46 0.13 -10.94 -10.70
N LEU A 47 -0.64 -11.89 -10.21
CA LEU A 47 -1.93 -11.60 -9.57
C LEU A 47 -1.68 -10.99 -8.19
N PHE A 48 -2.29 -9.81 -7.96
CA PHE A 48 -2.21 -9.14 -6.67
C PHE A 48 -3.50 -8.41 -6.39
N GLY A 49 -4.07 -8.39 -5.29
CA GLY A 49 -5.28 -7.64 -4.95
C GLY A 49 -6.52 -8.04 -5.75
N VAL A 50 -7.57 -7.27 -5.59
CA VAL A 50 -8.90 -7.50 -6.14
C VAL A 50 -9.20 -6.44 -7.20
N LYS A 51 -9.67 -6.87 -8.36
CA LYS A 51 -9.93 -6.02 -9.53
C LYS A 51 -10.91 -4.88 -9.21
N SER A 52 -12.04 -5.20 -8.60
CA SER A 52 -13.06 -4.20 -8.23
C SER A 52 -12.51 -3.10 -7.31
N THR A 53 -11.64 -3.47 -6.38
CA THR A 53 -11.02 -2.53 -5.43
C THR A 53 -10.01 -1.63 -6.13
N ILE A 54 -9.15 -2.20 -6.98
CA ILE A 54 -8.11 -1.44 -7.69
C ILE A 54 -8.74 -0.45 -8.69
N GLU A 55 -9.75 -0.88 -9.43
CA GLU A 55 -10.49 -0.02 -10.37
C GLU A 55 -11.17 1.14 -9.64
N LYS A 56 -11.83 0.87 -8.53
CA LYS A 56 -12.50 1.89 -7.69
C LYS A 56 -11.54 2.89 -7.09
N ILE A 57 -10.36 2.45 -6.65
CA ILE A 57 -9.32 3.33 -6.14
C ILE A 57 -8.76 4.19 -7.27
N THR A 58 -8.46 3.60 -8.41
CA THR A 58 -7.95 4.31 -9.59
C THR A 58 -8.93 5.37 -10.06
N GLU A 59 -10.22 5.05 -10.14
CA GLU A 59 -11.27 6.00 -10.51
C GLU A 59 -11.35 7.19 -9.54
N LYS A 60 -11.32 6.93 -8.24
CA LYS A 60 -11.35 7.98 -7.22
C LYS A 60 -10.13 8.90 -7.25
N LEU A 61 -8.97 8.36 -7.59
CA LEU A 61 -7.72 9.12 -7.61
C LEU A 61 -7.45 9.84 -8.91
N THR A 62 -8.12 9.47 -10.01
CA THR A 62 -7.96 10.13 -11.33
C THR A 62 -8.28 11.64 -11.28
N GLY A 63 -9.12 12.08 -10.37
CA GLY A 63 -9.43 13.52 -10.18
C GLY A 63 -8.59 14.23 -9.14
N HIS A 64 -7.62 13.56 -8.51
CA HIS A 64 -6.85 14.15 -7.42
C HIS A 64 -5.57 14.80 -7.95
N ALA A 65 -5.25 16.01 -7.47
CA ALA A 65 -4.12 16.81 -7.95
C ALA A 65 -2.74 16.09 -7.84
N MET A 66 -2.56 15.24 -6.82
CA MET A 66 -1.32 14.46 -6.63
C MET A 66 -1.13 13.35 -7.67
N PHE A 67 -2.21 12.94 -8.35
CA PHE A 67 -2.23 11.87 -9.35
C PHE A 67 -2.52 12.38 -10.75
N ALA A 68 -2.36 13.69 -10.97
CA ALA A 68 -2.52 14.30 -12.30
C ALA A 68 -1.54 13.72 -13.32
N ASP A 69 -0.37 13.28 -12.87
CA ASP A 69 0.58 12.54 -13.67
C ASP A 69 0.11 11.08 -13.79
N GLY A 70 -0.21 10.64 -14.99
CA GLY A 70 -0.69 9.28 -15.25
C GLY A 70 0.23 8.16 -14.75
N ASP A 71 1.52 8.45 -14.56
CA ASP A 71 2.50 7.47 -14.07
C ASP A 71 2.29 7.09 -12.60
N LYS A 72 1.85 8.03 -11.77
CA LYS A 72 1.49 7.72 -10.36
C LYS A 72 0.26 6.82 -10.25
N LEU A 73 -0.70 6.96 -11.18
CA LEU A 73 -1.85 6.05 -11.26
C LEU A 73 -1.45 4.65 -11.68
N LYS A 74 -0.48 4.50 -12.57
CA LYS A 74 0.04 3.19 -12.98
C LYS A 74 0.66 2.42 -11.80
N MET A 75 1.27 3.13 -10.84
CA MET A 75 1.84 2.49 -9.65
C MET A 75 0.79 1.75 -8.81
N ILE A 76 -0.47 2.18 -8.83
CA ILE A 76 -1.57 1.50 -8.12
C ILE A 76 -1.90 0.17 -8.78
N GLN A 77 -1.70 0.06 -10.07
CA GLN A 77 -1.95 -1.13 -10.88
C GLN A 77 -0.74 -2.09 -10.95
N MET A 78 0.32 -1.80 -10.23
CA MET A 78 1.53 -2.63 -10.14
C MET A 78 1.55 -3.43 -8.84
N CYS A 79 2.10 -4.64 -8.89
CA CYS A 79 2.42 -5.40 -7.68
C CYS A 79 3.51 -4.68 -6.86
N ASP A 80 3.69 -5.09 -5.62
CA ASP A 80 4.65 -4.50 -4.68
C ASP A 80 6.08 -4.47 -5.25
N ASN A 81 6.56 -5.55 -5.83
CA ASN A 81 7.91 -5.64 -6.42
C ASN A 81 8.10 -4.68 -7.60
N CYS A 82 7.15 -4.65 -8.53
CA CYS A 82 7.22 -3.75 -9.69
C CYS A 82 7.11 -2.28 -9.27
N ARG A 83 6.30 -1.99 -8.25
CA ARG A 83 6.16 -0.65 -7.68
C ARG A 83 7.46 -0.16 -7.06
N VAL A 84 8.13 -0.99 -6.25
CA VAL A 84 9.43 -0.67 -5.66
C VAL A 84 10.47 -0.41 -6.74
N ASN A 85 10.54 -1.26 -7.75
CA ASN A 85 11.47 -1.07 -8.87
C ASN A 85 11.19 0.22 -9.65
N ALA A 86 9.93 0.51 -9.94
CA ALA A 86 9.53 1.73 -10.64
C ALA A 86 9.88 2.99 -9.84
N GLN A 87 9.66 2.98 -8.52
CA GLN A 87 10.04 4.08 -7.64
C GLN A 87 11.56 4.25 -7.54
N PHE A 88 12.30 3.16 -7.47
CA PHE A 88 13.76 3.20 -7.38
C PHE A 88 14.41 3.82 -8.62
N HIS A 89 13.85 3.55 -9.80
CA HIS A 89 14.33 4.08 -11.07
C HIS A 89 13.69 5.42 -11.48
N SER A 90 12.76 5.95 -10.68
CA SER A 90 12.14 7.25 -10.94
C SER A 90 13.06 8.41 -10.55
N GLU A 91 12.90 9.55 -11.21
CA GLU A 91 13.62 10.78 -10.85
C GLU A 91 13.25 11.27 -9.43
N ASP A 92 12.04 11.00 -8.97
CA ASP A 92 11.52 11.32 -7.64
C ASP A 92 11.84 10.23 -6.60
N ASN A 93 12.91 9.45 -6.79
CA ASN A 93 13.26 8.39 -5.86
C ASN A 93 13.61 8.95 -4.47
N PRO A 94 12.81 8.69 -3.43
CA PRO A 94 13.08 9.18 -2.08
C PRO A 94 14.34 8.56 -1.45
N PHE A 95 14.83 7.45 -2.01
CA PHE A 95 16.04 6.75 -1.56
C PHE A 95 17.27 7.11 -2.39
N GLN A 96 17.12 7.93 -3.41
CA GLN A 96 18.22 8.41 -4.25
C GLN A 96 19.09 9.42 -3.50
N GLY A 97 19.30 9.23 -2.24
CA GLY A 97 20.01 10.11 -1.34
C GLY A 97 20.80 11.20 -2.05
N GLY A 98 20.50 12.45 -1.76
CA GLY A 98 21.27 13.57 -2.28
C GLY A 98 22.76 13.34 -2.06
N GLU A 99 23.59 14.04 -2.79
CA GLU A 99 25.03 14.02 -2.64
C GLU A 99 25.39 14.05 -1.14
N ARG A 100 26.13 13.04 -0.69
CA ARG A 100 26.49 12.96 0.73
C ARG A 100 27.16 14.26 1.13
N PRO A 101 26.69 14.94 2.17
CA PRO A 101 27.33 16.16 2.63
C PRO A 101 28.80 15.85 2.91
N ARG A 102 29.69 16.61 2.30
CA ARG A 102 31.12 16.50 2.55
C ARG A 102 31.38 16.61 4.05
N THR A 103 32.16 15.68 4.57
CA THR A 103 32.62 15.74 5.97
C THR A 103 33.37 17.04 6.17
N ARG A 104 32.89 17.88 7.08
CA ARG A 104 33.58 19.14 7.41
C ARG A 104 34.94 18.84 8.06
N THR A 105 35.96 19.46 7.55
CA THR A 105 37.31 19.38 8.07
C THR A 105 37.58 20.55 9.04
N THR A 106 38.66 20.47 9.81
CA THR A 106 39.09 21.56 10.70
C THR A 106 39.30 22.88 9.95
N GLU A 107 39.72 22.80 8.68
CA GLU A 107 39.91 23.97 7.82
C GLU A 107 38.61 24.70 7.50
N ASP A 108 37.51 23.98 7.33
CA ASP A 108 36.19 24.56 7.09
C ASP A 108 35.71 25.40 8.29
N TYR A 109 36.19 25.11 9.49
CA TYR A 109 35.89 25.89 10.70
C TYR A 109 36.87 27.02 10.92
N LEU A 110 38.12 26.90 10.48
CA LEU A 110 39.15 27.92 10.64
C LEU A 110 38.97 29.06 9.62
N SER A 111 38.51 28.78 8.41
CA SER A 111 38.25 29.80 7.40
C SER A 111 37.19 30.82 7.85
N LYS A 112 36.17 30.39 8.59
CA LYS A 112 35.14 31.29 9.15
C LYS A 112 35.62 32.21 10.28
N ARG A 113 36.76 31.89 10.90
CA ARG A 113 37.36 32.75 11.99
C ARG A 113 38.23 33.88 11.44
N ARG A 114 38.60 33.86 10.17
CA ARG A 114 39.44 34.87 9.54
C ARG A 114 38.69 36.07 8.97
N ASP A 115 37.35 35.93 8.87
CA ASP A 115 36.49 36.98 8.31
C ASP A 115 35.87 37.90 9.38
N HIS A 116 36.46 37.92 10.58
CA HIS A 116 36.09 38.86 11.69
C HIS A 116 37.21 39.83 12.00
#